data_3fffaffa8443ab472ec3ccd57a0e4a64
#
_entry.id   3fffaffa8443ab472ec3ccd57a0e4a64
#
_cell.length_a   1.000
_cell.length_b   1.000
_cell.length_c   1.000
_cell.angle_alpha   90.00
_cell.angle_beta   90.00
_cell.angle_gamma   90.00
#
_symmetry.space_group_name_H-M   'P 1'
#
loop_
_entity.id
_entity.type
_entity.pdbx_description
1 polymer ?
#
loop_
_entity_poly.entity_id
_entity_poly.type
_entity_poly.pdbx_seq_one_letter_code
_entity_poly.pdbx_strand_id
1 'polypeptide(L)'
;MVDFCVNISREEVEGIDGARFNVVTALAPAPHPRFSRYFAQIKQDLGFGIYVPDCDTTACSISAATQAGCRDAIIDQPLLDFYAGYQVHAGVNAPRVTVPLNDNIDYEGGVATWIDNLKGERPYGNDLDPTLNLDILEVSFRNLARWKVLETPSRLATVHRIIGFQKRLAASGAFANPRSHIYYLPELYSAYFGRCYAAFLALPLSAQAAIDPAGDFDFIRHRVLSYVKGELMAAEMNVFDAALALIALGHLGADPRAFAPALNVIVASLGEGGRRGPFRAYEWNKMKTPTRILVGGPEVTSAFVLMGLAVAKRAMARG
;
A
#
# COMPACT_ATOMS: atom_id res chain seq x y z
N MET A 1 -15.96 -1.10 16.00
CA MET A 1 -15.55 -0.59 14.66
C MET A 1 -14.65 -1.59 13.93
N VAL A 2 -13.60 -2.11 14.58
CA VAL A 2 -12.70 -3.11 13.95
C VAL A 2 -13.43 -4.40 13.61
N ASP A 3 -14.23 -4.96 14.53
CA ASP A 3 -15.04 -6.16 14.26
C ASP A 3 -16.03 -5.95 13.11
N PHE A 4 -16.56 -4.75 12.97
CA PHE A 4 -17.43 -4.38 11.87
C PHE A 4 -16.69 -4.39 10.54
N CYS A 5 -15.50 -3.81 10.44
CA CYS A 5 -14.69 -3.81 9.23
C CYS A 5 -14.27 -5.23 8.86
N VAL A 6 -13.80 -6.04 9.82
CA VAL A 6 -13.40 -7.43 9.60
C VAL A 6 -14.55 -8.28 9.09
N ASN A 7 -15.74 -8.15 9.69
CA ASN A 7 -16.89 -8.95 9.30
C ASN A 7 -17.53 -8.54 7.97
N ILE A 8 -17.49 -7.25 7.62
CA ILE A 8 -18.06 -6.76 6.35
C ILE A 8 -17.14 -7.03 5.16
N SER A 9 -15.81 -6.90 5.36
CA SER A 9 -14.83 -7.01 4.28
C SER A 9 -14.43 -8.45 3.99
N ARG A 10 -14.76 -9.37 4.87
CA ARG A 10 -14.33 -10.77 4.76
C ARG A 10 -15.07 -11.48 3.63
N GLU A 11 -14.32 -12.10 2.75
CA GLU A 11 -14.82 -13.05 1.77
C GLU A 11 -14.07 -14.39 1.90
N GLU A 12 -14.79 -15.48 1.70
CA GLU A 12 -14.22 -16.80 1.57
C GLU A 12 -14.13 -17.15 0.10
N VAL A 13 -12.94 -17.49 -0.36
CA VAL A 13 -12.71 -17.93 -1.74
C VAL A 13 -12.60 -19.45 -1.75
N GLU A 14 -13.44 -20.10 -2.54
CA GLU A 14 -13.50 -21.55 -2.61
C GLU A 14 -12.14 -22.17 -2.98
N GLY A 15 -11.73 -23.16 -2.22
CA GLY A 15 -10.47 -23.89 -2.42
C GLY A 15 -9.21 -23.16 -1.99
N ILE A 16 -9.34 -22.05 -1.26
CA ILE A 16 -8.22 -21.30 -0.69
C ILE A 16 -8.45 -21.13 0.81
N ASP A 17 -7.50 -21.63 1.62
CA ASP A 17 -7.53 -21.42 3.07
C ASP A 17 -7.16 -19.99 3.43
N GLY A 18 -7.91 -19.41 4.36
CA GLY A 18 -7.66 -18.10 4.94
C GLY A 18 -8.67 -17.04 4.49
N ALA A 19 -8.76 -15.99 5.30
CA ALA A 19 -9.64 -14.87 5.04
C ALA A 19 -9.02 -13.88 4.07
N ARG A 20 -9.88 -13.29 3.24
CA ARG A 20 -9.51 -12.26 2.28
C ARG A 20 -10.53 -11.14 2.37
N PHE A 21 -10.11 -9.97 1.96
CA PHE A 21 -10.92 -8.78 2.08
C PHE A 21 -11.08 -8.11 0.72
N ASN A 22 -12.31 -7.71 0.43
CA ASN A 22 -12.68 -7.04 -0.80
C ASN A 22 -12.97 -5.56 -0.50
N VAL A 23 -12.34 -4.66 -1.24
CA VAL A 23 -12.51 -3.21 -1.06
C VAL A 23 -13.97 -2.77 -1.24
N VAL A 24 -14.70 -3.41 -2.13
CA VAL A 24 -16.12 -3.06 -2.37
C VAL A 24 -16.98 -3.46 -1.18
N THR A 25 -16.72 -4.61 -0.60
CA THR A 25 -17.42 -5.06 0.61
C THR A 25 -17.10 -4.15 1.81
N ALA A 26 -15.84 -3.70 1.93
CA ALA A 26 -15.43 -2.77 2.97
C ALA A 26 -16.07 -1.38 2.82
N LEU A 27 -16.29 -0.92 1.58
CA LEU A 27 -16.87 0.38 1.29
C LEU A 27 -18.40 0.39 1.21
N ALA A 28 -19.04 -0.77 1.11
CA ALA A 28 -20.48 -0.92 0.97
C ALA A 28 -21.11 -1.50 2.25
N PRO A 29 -21.21 -0.72 3.35
CA PRO A 29 -22.01 -1.16 4.49
C PRO A 29 -23.47 -1.24 4.05
N ALA A 30 -24.11 -2.37 4.26
CA ALA A 30 -25.53 -2.67 4.08
C ALA A 30 -26.31 -1.78 3.09
N PRO A 31 -27.22 -2.29 2.28
CA PRO A 31 -27.69 -1.70 1.02
C PRO A 31 -28.28 -0.29 1.20
N HIS A 32 -27.46 0.74 1.11
CA HIS A 32 -27.96 2.08 0.94
C HIS A 32 -28.37 2.23 -0.54
N PRO A 33 -29.66 2.55 -0.87
CA PRO A 33 -30.16 2.54 -2.25
C PRO A 33 -29.39 3.43 -3.23
N ARG A 34 -28.72 4.49 -2.73
CA ARG A 34 -27.86 5.36 -3.53
C ARG A 34 -26.52 4.72 -3.84
N PHE A 35 -25.96 3.94 -2.90
CA PHE A 35 -24.71 3.23 -3.09
C PHE A 35 -24.87 2.08 -4.07
N SER A 36 -25.93 1.28 -3.94
CA SER A 36 -26.17 0.18 -4.88
C SER A 36 -26.34 0.65 -6.32
N ARG A 37 -26.96 1.80 -6.57
CA ARG A 37 -27.04 2.39 -7.93
C ARG A 37 -25.68 2.85 -8.43
N TYR A 38 -24.88 3.48 -7.60
CA TYR A 38 -23.54 3.96 -7.94
C TYR A 38 -22.61 2.78 -8.27
N PHE A 39 -22.62 1.72 -7.46
CA PHE A 39 -21.85 0.52 -7.74
C PHE A 39 -22.36 -0.26 -8.95
N ALA A 40 -23.68 -0.33 -9.19
CA ALA A 40 -24.24 -0.91 -10.39
C ALA A 40 -23.77 -0.14 -11.64
N GLN A 41 -23.71 1.19 -11.57
CA GLN A 41 -23.20 2.02 -12.65
C GLN A 41 -21.71 1.80 -12.89
N ILE A 42 -20.88 1.84 -11.83
CA ILE A 42 -19.44 1.54 -11.91
C ILE A 42 -19.22 0.15 -12.51
N LYS A 43 -19.98 -0.83 -12.07
CA LYS A 43 -19.91 -2.20 -12.57
C LYS A 43 -20.23 -2.29 -14.06
N GLN A 44 -21.24 -1.55 -14.51
CA GLN A 44 -21.62 -1.46 -15.91
C GLN A 44 -20.57 -0.71 -16.75
N ASP A 45 -20.09 0.42 -16.25
CA ASP A 45 -19.16 1.30 -16.96
C ASP A 45 -17.76 0.71 -17.07
N LEU A 46 -17.32 -0.06 -16.07
CA LEU A 46 -16.01 -0.69 -16.02
C LEU A 46 -15.96 -2.11 -16.59
N GLY A 47 -17.13 -2.70 -16.91
CA GLY A 47 -17.23 -4.08 -17.37
C GLY A 47 -16.84 -5.12 -16.31
N PHE A 48 -16.66 -4.71 -15.05
CA PHE A 48 -16.31 -5.62 -13.96
C PHE A 48 -17.52 -6.39 -13.46
N GLY A 49 -17.52 -7.69 -13.67
CA GLY A 49 -18.61 -8.56 -13.21
C GLY A 49 -18.67 -8.70 -11.69
N ILE A 50 -17.54 -8.99 -11.05
CA ILE A 50 -17.39 -9.21 -9.62
C ILE A 50 -16.02 -8.69 -9.23
N TYR A 51 -15.90 -7.91 -8.15
CA TYR A 51 -14.61 -7.60 -7.55
C TYR A 51 -14.13 -8.82 -6.79
N VAL A 52 -12.93 -9.26 -7.10
CA VAL A 52 -12.25 -10.30 -6.32
C VAL A 52 -11.47 -9.66 -5.16
N PRO A 53 -11.21 -10.39 -4.07
CA PRO A 53 -10.31 -9.93 -3.04
C PRO A 53 -8.96 -9.51 -3.60
N ASP A 54 -8.36 -8.49 -3.00
CA ASP A 54 -7.06 -7.99 -3.37
C ASP A 54 -6.08 -8.05 -2.19
N CYS A 55 -4.79 -8.04 -2.49
CA CYS A 55 -3.75 -8.17 -1.48
C CYS A 55 -3.62 -6.92 -0.61
N ASP A 56 -3.95 -5.75 -1.13
CA ASP A 56 -3.89 -4.47 -0.44
C ASP A 56 -4.98 -4.37 0.64
N THR A 57 -6.25 -4.45 0.25
CA THR A 57 -7.36 -4.41 1.19
C THR A 57 -7.22 -5.48 2.27
N THR A 58 -6.73 -6.67 1.91
CA THR A 58 -6.44 -7.74 2.85
C THR A 58 -5.34 -7.34 3.83
N ALA A 59 -4.18 -6.85 3.36
CA ALA A 59 -3.07 -6.43 4.21
C ALA A 59 -3.45 -5.25 5.11
N CYS A 60 -4.13 -4.23 4.56
CA CYS A 60 -4.58 -3.06 5.31
C CYS A 60 -5.59 -3.43 6.40
N SER A 61 -6.55 -4.31 6.11
CA SER A 61 -7.56 -4.77 7.07
C SER A 61 -6.93 -5.54 8.23
N ILE A 62 -6.01 -6.44 7.94
CA ILE A 62 -5.25 -7.18 8.97
C ILE A 62 -4.34 -6.24 9.77
N SER A 63 -3.68 -5.29 9.11
CA SER A 63 -2.84 -4.30 9.79
C SER A 63 -3.66 -3.45 10.76
N ALA A 64 -4.82 -2.96 10.34
CA ALA A 64 -5.75 -2.19 11.19
C ALA A 64 -6.25 -3.02 12.37
N ALA A 65 -6.67 -4.27 12.14
CA ALA A 65 -7.13 -5.17 13.18
C ALA A 65 -6.01 -5.50 14.19
N THR A 66 -4.79 -5.74 13.72
CA THR A 66 -3.60 -5.96 14.56
C THR A 66 -3.33 -4.74 15.45
N GLN A 67 -3.32 -3.54 14.88
CA GLN A 67 -3.08 -2.30 15.61
C GLN A 67 -4.17 -1.99 16.65
N ALA A 68 -5.40 -2.39 16.37
CA ALA A 68 -6.51 -2.28 17.30
C ALA A 68 -6.53 -3.36 18.39
N GLY A 69 -5.57 -4.28 18.40
CA GLY A 69 -5.48 -5.37 19.38
C GLY A 69 -6.53 -6.46 19.18
N CYS A 70 -7.11 -6.57 17.99
CA CYS A 70 -8.03 -7.65 17.66
C CYS A 70 -7.32 -9.01 17.79
N ARG A 71 -8.02 -9.97 18.41
CA ARG A 71 -7.52 -11.34 18.63
C ARG A 71 -8.29 -12.39 17.82
N ASP A 72 -8.85 -11.99 16.70
CA ASP A 72 -9.55 -12.92 15.83
C ASP A 72 -8.56 -13.93 15.23
N ALA A 73 -8.99 -15.21 15.15
CA ALA A 73 -8.24 -16.28 14.56
C ALA A 73 -7.82 -16.02 13.09
N ILE A 74 -8.55 -15.16 12.39
CA ILE A 74 -8.22 -14.72 11.04
C ILE A 74 -6.85 -14.03 10.99
N ILE A 75 -6.52 -13.23 12.02
CA ILE A 75 -5.23 -12.54 12.10
C ILE A 75 -4.10 -13.52 12.43
N ASP A 76 -4.42 -14.69 13.01
CA ASP A 76 -3.44 -15.73 13.29
C ASP A 76 -3.03 -16.52 12.06
N GLN A 77 -3.82 -16.44 10.98
CA GLN A 77 -3.49 -17.12 9.73
C GLN A 77 -2.33 -16.40 9.04
N PRO A 78 -1.23 -17.11 8.73
CA PRO A 78 -0.08 -16.49 8.10
C PRO A 78 -0.36 -16.20 6.63
N LEU A 79 -0.70 -14.94 6.32
CA LEU A 79 -0.94 -14.49 4.96
C LEU A 79 0.25 -14.73 4.02
N LEU A 80 1.48 -14.82 4.55
CA LEU A 80 2.66 -15.07 3.72
C LEU A 80 2.64 -16.41 2.99
N ASP A 81 2.07 -17.45 3.60
CA ASP A 81 1.92 -18.75 2.94
C ASP A 81 0.96 -18.63 1.75
N PHE A 82 -0.05 -17.80 1.91
CA PHE A 82 -1.01 -17.50 0.88
C PHE A 82 -0.42 -16.62 -0.22
N TYR A 83 0.23 -15.51 0.13
CA TYR A 83 0.86 -14.61 -0.84
C TYR A 83 1.96 -15.29 -1.67
N ALA A 84 2.63 -16.29 -1.12
CA ALA A 84 3.61 -17.09 -1.86
C ALA A 84 3.03 -17.72 -3.13
N GLY A 85 1.75 -18.09 -3.12
CA GLY A 85 1.05 -18.65 -4.28
C GLY A 85 0.79 -17.62 -5.41
N TYR A 86 0.82 -16.33 -5.09
CA TYR A 86 0.60 -15.22 -6.03
C TYR A 86 1.89 -14.47 -6.35
N GLN A 87 3.02 -14.91 -5.81
CA GLN A 87 4.31 -14.28 -6.04
C GLN A 87 4.86 -14.62 -7.42
N VAL A 88 5.40 -13.63 -8.12
CA VAL A 88 6.16 -13.84 -9.36
C VAL A 88 7.47 -14.52 -9.02
N HIS A 89 7.65 -15.74 -9.50
CA HIS A 89 8.87 -16.50 -9.26
C HIS A 89 9.14 -17.49 -10.38
N ALA A 90 10.36 -17.47 -10.93
CA ALA A 90 10.80 -18.37 -11.99
C ALA A 90 9.83 -18.44 -13.21
N GLY A 91 9.26 -17.27 -13.59
CA GLY A 91 8.31 -17.17 -14.69
C GLY A 91 6.85 -17.56 -14.34
N VAL A 92 6.62 -18.10 -13.14
CA VAL A 92 5.27 -18.34 -12.63
C VAL A 92 4.66 -17.01 -12.16
N ASN A 93 3.35 -16.83 -12.41
CA ASN A 93 2.62 -15.60 -12.09
C ASN A 93 3.18 -14.32 -12.74
N ALA A 94 3.99 -14.43 -13.78
CA ALA A 94 4.48 -13.26 -14.49
C ALA A 94 3.30 -12.34 -14.87
N PRO A 95 3.43 -11.01 -14.74
CA PRO A 95 2.35 -10.09 -15.01
C PRO A 95 1.84 -10.26 -16.44
N ARG A 96 0.58 -10.62 -16.60
CA ARG A 96 -0.14 -10.53 -17.87
C ARG A 96 -0.88 -9.22 -17.86
N VAL A 97 -0.20 -8.19 -18.24
CA VAL A 97 -0.70 -6.83 -18.06
C VAL A 97 -1.74 -6.51 -19.09
N THR A 98 -2.92 -6.12 -18.65
CA THR A 98 -3.98 -5.54 -19.50
C THR A 98 -3.66 -4.08 -19.87
N VAL A 99 -2.67 -3.48 -19.22
CA VAL A 99 -2.24 -2.09 -19.40
C VAL A 99 -0.74 -2.07 -19.71
N PRO A 100 -0.27 -1.28 -20.70
CA PRO A 100 1.16 -1.18 -20.98
C PRO A 100 1.87 -0.62 -19.75
N LEU A 101 2.53 -1.51 -19.02
CA LEU A 101 3.46 -1.16 -17.96
C LEU A 101 4.82 -0.76 -18.54
N ASN A 102 5.68 -0.28 -17.69
CA ASN A 102 7.06 -0.06 -18.02
C ASN A 102 7.75 -1.41 -18.31
N ASP A 103 8.04 -1.71 -19.58
CA ASP A 103 8.63 -2.96 -20.05
C ASP A 103 10.02 -3.28 -19.42
N ASN A 104 10.60 -2.31 -18.70
CA ASN A 104 11.91 -2.42 -18.06
C ASN A 104 11.86 -2.83 -16.59
N ILE A 105 10.70 -3.24 -16.07
CA ILE A 105 10.60 -3.68 -14.66
C ILE A 105 10.77 -5.18 -14.58
N ASP A 106 11.74 -5.60 -13.78
CA ASP A 106 11.82 -6.98 -13.30
C ASP A 106 10.87 -7.18 -12.12
N TYR A 107 9.76 -7.87 -12.39
CA TYR A 107 8.71 -8.17 -11.42
C TYR A 107 8.99 -9.37 -10.51
N GLU A 108 10.10 -10.07 -10.71
CA GLU A 108 10.48 -11.24 -9.90
C GLU A 108 10.38 -10.92 -8.41
N GLY A 109 9.70 -11.74 -7.65
CA GLY A 109 9.51 -11.60 -6.21
C GLY A 109 8.35 -10.70 -5.78
N GLY A 110 7.75 -9.95 -6.69
CA GLY A 110 6.53 -9.19 -6.38
C GLY A 110 5.31 -10.11 -6.26
N VAL A 111 4.31 -9.71 -5.48
CA VAL A 111 3.04 -10.40 -5.31
C VAL A 111 1.98 -9.71 -6.17
N ALA A 112 1.19 -10.50 -6.90
CA ALA A 112 0.09 -10.00 -7.72
C ALA A 112 -0.97 -9.30 -6.85
N THR A 113 -1.61 -8.29 -7.41
CA THR A 113 -2.61 -7.47 -6.72
C THR A 113 -3.87 -8.27 -6.39
N TRP A 114 -4.37 -9.04 -7.36
CA TRP A 114 -5.64 -9.72 -7.25
C TRP A 114 -5.47 -11.14 -6.71
N ILE A 115 -6.29 -11.47 -5.71
CA ILE A 115 -6.28 -12.74 -4.99
C ILE A 115 -7.52 -13.53 -5.45
N ASP A 116 -7.42 -14.09 -6.63
CA ASP A 116 -8.46 -14.93 -7.22
C ASP A 116 -8.14 -16.43 -7.08
N ASN A 117 -9.03 -17.27 -7.57
CA ASN A 117 -8.78 -18.71 -7.59
C ASN A 117 -7.66 -19.05 -8.59
N LEU A 118 -6.53 -19.56 -8.09
CA LEU A 118 -5.39 -19.98 -8.91
C LEU A 118 -5.70 -21.08 -9.93
N LYS A 119 -6.83 -21.79 -9.78
CA LYS A 119 -7.23 -22.90 -10.63
C LYS A 119 -8.10 -22.50 -11.82
N GLY A 120 -8.57 -21.24 -11.86
CA GLY A 120 -9.44 -20.73 -12.90
C GLY A 120 -8.77 -19.73 -13.84
N GLU A 121 -9.52 -19.25 -14.83
CA GLU A 121 -9.14 -18.07 -15.58
C GLU A 121 -9.10 -16.89 -14.63
N ARG A 122 -8.01 -16.13 -14.63
CA ARG A 122 -7.87 -14.92 -13.83
C ARG A 122 -8.48 -13.75 -14.58
N PRO A 123 -9.67 -13.28 -14.23
CA PRO A 123 -10.37 -12.24 -14.99
C PRO A 123 -9.64 -10.90 -14.98
N TYR A 124 -8.79 -10.66 -13.96
CA TYR A 124 -8.05 -9.41 -13.79
C TYR A 124 -6.55 -9.56 -14.11
N GLY A 125 -6.12 -10.73 -14.57
CA GLY A 125 -4.71 -11.01 -14.86
C GLY A 125 -3.84 -11.08 -13.60
N ASN A 126 -2.52 -10.93 -13.81
CA ASN A 126 -1.53 -10.88 -12.74
C ASN A 126 -1.01 -9.45 -12.60
N ASP A 127 -1.90 -8.48 -12.49
CA ASP A 127 -1.51 -7.10 -12.25
C ASP A 127 -0.70 -7.01 -10.95
N LEU A 128 0.38 -6.24 -10.98
CA LEU A 128 1.27 -6.07 -9.85
C LEU A 128 1.55 -4.59 -9.65
N ASP A 129 1.20 -4.08 -8.47
CA ASP A 129 1.52 -2.71 -8.08
C ASP A 129 2.61 -2.71 -6.99
N PRO A 130 3.70 -1.95 -7.17
CA PRO A 130 4.79 -1.88 -6.20
C PRO A 130 4.38 -1.46 -4.80
N THR A 131 3.42 -0.53 -4.70
CA THR A 131 2.98 0.04 -3.42
C THR A 131 2.27 -0.99 -2.56
N LEU A 132 1.45 -1.86 -3.17
CA LEU A 132 0.73 -2.93 -2.46
C LEU A 132 1.68 -3.93 -1.79
N ASN A 133 2.81 -4.18 -2.41
CA ASN A 133 3.83 -5.08 -1.87
C ASN A 133 4.49 -4.53 -0.59
N LEU A 134 4.46 -3.21 -0.39
CA LEU A 134 4.93 -2.57 0.86
C LEU A 134 3.95 -2.81 2.01
N ASP A 135 2.64 -2.86 1.74
CA ASP A 135 1.65 -3.20 2.77
C ASP A 135 1.78 -4.65 3.23
N ILE A 136 2.08 -5.57 2.29
CA ILE A 136 2.37 -6.97 2.64
C ILE A 136 3.58 -7.06 3.57
N LEU A 137 4.65 -6.32 3.29
CA LEU A 137 5.83 -6.28 4.16
C LEU A 137 5.49 -5.65 5.52
N GLU A 138 4.79 -4.51 5.54
CA GLU A 138 4.42 -3.83 6.79
C GLU A 138 3.60 -4.74 7.71
N VAL A 139 2.55 -5.39 7.20
CA VAL A 139 1.71 -6.29 8.00
C VAL A 139 2.49 -7.52 8.47
N SER A 140 3.42 -8.01 7.66
CA SER A 140 4.29 -9.13 8.02
C SER A 140 5.24 -8.78 9.17
N PHE A 141 5.81 -7.58 9.16
CA PHE A 141 6.67 -7.10 10.25
C PHE A 141 5.90 -6.89 11.54
N ARG A 142 4.69 -6.32 11.46
CA ARG A 142 3.82 -6.14 12.62
C ARG A 142 3.35 -7.46 13.25
N ASN A 143 3.29 -8.52 12.47
CA ASN A 143 2.88 -9.86 12.90
C ASN A 143 4.03 -10.87 12.90
N LEU A 144 5.28 -10.44 12.92
CA LEU A 144 6.48 -11.27 12.71
C LEU A 144 6.49 -12.54 13.57
N ALA A 145 6.34 -12.37 14.90
CA ALA A 145 6.31 -13.48 15.84
C ALA A 145 5.03 -14.30 15.72
N ARG A 146 3.88 -13.63 15.59
CA ARG A 146 2.57 -14.28 15.47
C ARG A 146 2.49 -15.19 14.26
N TRP A 147 3.06 -14.77 13.14
CA TRP A 147 3.13 -15.54 11.90
C TRP A 147 4.38 -16.39 11.79
N LYS A 148 5.19 -16.47 12.83
CA LYS A 148 6.42 -17.29 12.87
C LYS A 148 7.29 -17.10 11.61
N VAL A 149 7.45 -15.85 11.18
CA VAL A 149 8.11 -15.54 9.88
C VAL A 149 9.55 -16.04 9.88
N LEU A 150 10.29 -15.79 10.98
CA LEU A 150 11.71 -16.19 11.09
C LEU A 150 11.89 -17.70 11.33
N GLU A 151 10.88 -18.35 11.87
CA GLU A 151 10.90 -19.78 12.21
C GLU A 151 10.50 -20.66 11.01
N THR A 152 9.91 -20.05 9.96
CA THR A 152 9.39 -20.75 8.79
C THR A 152 10.15 -20.32 7.53
N PRO A 153 11.07 -21.14 7.01
CA PRO A 153 11.95 -20.76 5.90
C PRO A 153 11.20 -20.28 4.64
N SER A 154 10.05 -20.87 4.32
CA SER A 154 9.23 -20.46 3.16
C SER A 154 8.68 -19.04 3.33
N ARG A 155 8.23 -18.68 4.53
CA ARG A 155 7.70 -17.32 4.82
C ARG A 155 8.79 -16.28 4.75
N LEU A 156 9.94 -16.58 5.36
CA LEU A 156 11.12 -15.69 5.28
C LEU A 156 11.58 -15.52 3.82
N ALA A 157 11.61 -16.60 3.04
CA ALA A 157 11.95 -16.53 1.62
C ALA A 157 10.95 -15.67 0.82
N THR A 158 9.65 -15.70 1.15
CA THR A 158 8.64 -14.82 0.54
C THR A 158 8.94 -13.36 0.83
N VAL A 159 9.26 -13.02 2.09
CA VAL A 159 9.67 -11.66 2.50
C VAL A 159 10.93 -11.22 1.75
N HIS A 160 11.98 -12.06 1.72
CA HIS A 160 13.22 -11.73 1.00
C HIS A 160 12.98 -11.44 -0.49
N ARG A 161 12.12 -12.22 -1.15
CA ARG A 161 11.79 -11.98 -2.56
C ARG A 161 11.07 -10.65 -2.78
N ILE A 162 10.14 -10.27 -1.89
CA ILE A 162 9.46 -8.97 -1.97
C ILE A 162 10.48 -7.83 -1.74
N ILE A 163 11.37 -7.94 -0.76
CA ILE A 163 12.44 -6.96 -0.53
C ILE A 163 13.34 -6.83 -1.77
N GLY A 164 13.75 -7.95 -2.36
CA GLY A 164 14.54 -7.97 -3.59
C GLY A 164 13.82 -7.29 -4.77
N PHE A 165 12.51 -7.48 -4.91
CA PHE A 165 11.69 -6.75 -5.88
C PHE A 165 11.72 -5.24 -5.62
N GLN A 166 11.50 -4.79 -4.40
CA GLN A 166 11.54 -3.37 -4.02
C GLN A 166 12.92 -2.75 -4.27
N LYS A 167 13.99 -3.51 -4.00
CA LYS A 167 15.38 -3.08 -4.30
C LYS A 167 15.59 -2.82 -5.80
N ARG A 168 15.12 -3.73 -6.67
CA ARG A 168 15.25 -3.56 -8.12
C ARG A 168 14.48 -2.33 -8.62
N LEU A 169 13.29 -2.09 -8.09
CA LEU A 169 12.53 -0.86 -8.38
C LEU A 169 13.29 0.40 -7.95
N ALA A 170 13.90 0.38 -6.77
CA ALA A 170 14.71 1.49 -6.29
C ALA A 170 15.97 1.70 -7.10
N ALA A 171 16.65 0.63 -7.52
CA ALA A 171 17.87 0.69 -8.30
C ALA A 171 17.62 1.28 -9.70
N SER A 172 16.54 0.88 -10.36
CA SER A 172 16.14 1.40 -11.67
C SER A 172 15.45 2.77 -11.63
N GLY A 173 15.03 3.25 -10.45
CA GLY A 173 14.19 4.43 -10.32
C GLY A 173 12.72 4.20 -10.73
N ALA A 174 12.33 2.97 -11.01
CA ALA A 174 10.99 2.64 -11.49
C ALA A 174 9.90 2.97 -10.46
N PHE A 175 10.21 2.97 -9.18
CA PHE A 175 9.26 3.35 -8.13
C PHE A 175 8.71 4.78 -8.28
N ALA A 176 9.47 5.69 -8.90
CA ALA A 176 9.06 7.08 -9.16
C ALA A 176 8.36 7.25 -10.53
N ASN A 177 8.32 6.20 -11.36
CA ASN A 177 7.73 6.28 -12.69
C ASN A 177 6.21 5.97 -12.63
N PRO A 178 5.32 6.90 -13.07
CA PRO A 178 3.87 6.65 -13.10
C PRO A 178 3.43 5.40 -13.88
N ARG A 179 4.24 4.93 -14.84
CA ARG A 179 3.97 3.71 -15.61
C ARG A 179 4.23 2.43 -14.82
N SER A 180 4.95 2.52 -13.70
CA SER A 180 5.23 1.37 -12.83
C SER A 180 4.10 1.07 -11.87
N HIS A 181 3.15 1.98 -11.74
CA HIS A 181 2.01 1.88 -10.82
C HIS A 181 0.71 1.72 -11.62
N ILE A 182 -0.07 0.70 -11.26
CA ILE A 182 -1.34 0.40 -11.92
C ILE A 182 -2.48 1.13 -11.22
N TYR A 183 -2.48 1.08 -9.90
CA TYR A 183 -3.58 1.55 -9.05
C TYR A 183 -3.23 2.80 -8.27
N TYR A 184 -1.97 2.99 -7.88
CA TYR A 184 -1.52 4.09 -7.04
C TYR A 184 -0.73 5.15 -7.79
N LEU A 185 -0.51 6.27 -7.11
CA LEU A 185 0.40 7.31 -7.55
C LEU A 185 1.82 7.00 -7.04
N PRO A 186 2.88 7.35 -7.78
CA PRO A 186 4.26 7.16 -7.32
C PRO A 186 4.55 7.84 -5.97
N GLU A 187 3.89 8.96 -5.69
CA GLU A 187 4.03 9.72 -4.46
C GLU A 187 3.61 8.88 -3.23
N LEU A 188 2.57 8.04 -3.39
CA LEU A 188 2.12 7.12 -2.36
C LEU A 188 3.17 6.07 -2.02
N TYR A 189 3.93 5.58 -3.00
CA TYR A 189 5.00 4.63 -2.76
C TYR A 189 5.98 5.12 -1.70
N SER A 190 6.38 6.40 -1.75
CA SER A 190 7.32 6.97 -0.79
C SER A 190 6.78 6.97 0.65
N ALA A 191 5.51 7.31 0.81
CA ALA A 191 4.84 7.31 2.12
C ALA A 191 4.66 5.88 2.67
N TYR A 192 4.26 4.94 1.81
CA TYR A 192 4.08 3.54 2.18
C TYR A 192 5.42 2.87 2.48
N PHE A 193 6.46 3.15 1.70
CA PHE A 193 7.80 2.69 2.02
C PHE A 193 8.27 3.23 3.38
N GLY A 194 8.02 4.51 3.67
CA GLY A 194 8.33 5.10 4.98
C GLY A 194 7.66 4.36 6.14
N ARG A 195 6.37 4.02 6.01
CA ARG A 195 5.62 3.23 7.00
C ARG A 195 6.19 1.83 7.16
N CYS A 196 6.45 1.15 6.06
CA CYS A 196 7.05 -0.19 6.03
C CYS A 196 8.44 -0.18 6.71
N TYR A 197 9.29 0.79 6.36
CA TYR A 197 10.61 0.97 6.96
C TYR A 197 10.54 1.24 8.47
N ALA A 198 9.61 2.07 8.92
CA ALA A 198 9.40 2.30 10.35
C ALA A 198 8.94 1.02 11.09
N ALA A 199 8.11 0.19 10.47
CA ALA A 199 7.73 -1.11 11.02
C ALA A 199 8.93 -2.07 11.09
N PHE A 200 9.79 -2.09 10.08
CA PHE A 200 11.05 -2.83 10.07
C PHE A 200 11.98 -2.40 11.20
N LEU A 201 12.22 -1.09 11.37
CA LEU A 201 13.08 -0.55 12.43
C LEU A 201 12.55 -0.80 13.85
N ALA A 202 11.25 -1.02 14.01
CA ALA A 202 10.66 -1.37 15.30
C ALA A 202 10.94 -2.83 15.71
N LEU A 203 11.46 -3.67 14.82
CA LEU A 203 11.84 -5.05 15.10
C LEU A 203 13.14 -5.12 15.93
N PRO A 204 13.35 -6.20 16.71
CA PRO A 204 14.64 -6.48 17.32
C PRO A 204 15.77 -6.53 16.26
N LEU A 205 16.98 -6.08 16.61
CA LEU A 205 18.12 -6.06 15.69
C LEU A 205 18.43 -7.43 15.07
N SER A 206 18.28 -8.50 15.84
CA SER A 206 18.45 -9.87 15.32
C SER A 206 17.43 -10.23 14.24
N ALA A 207 16.19 -9.76 14.38
CA ALA A 207 15.14 -9.94 13.38
C ALA A 207 15.41 -9.09 12.14
N GLN A 208 15.83 -7.84 12.32
CA GLN A 208 16.24 -6.98 11.20
C GLN A 208 17.36 -7.63 10.38
N ALA A 209 18.41 -8.14 11.05
CA ALA A 209 19.52 -8.82 10.39
C ALA A 209 19.09 -10.11 9.65
N ALA A 210 18.11 -10.84 10.17
CA ALA A 210 17.59 -12.03 9.49
C ALA A 210 16.71 -11.69 8.27
N ILE A 211 15.93 -10.61 8.36
CA ILE A 211 15.03 -10.16 7.28
C ILE A 211 15.80 -9.45 6.17
N ASP A 212 16.79 -8.65 6.52
CA ASP A 212 17.56 -7.83 5.57
C ASP A 212 19.07 -7.96 5.80
N PRO A 213 19.65 -9.15 5.57
CA PRO A 213 21.07 -9.38 5.79
C PRO A 213 21.98 -8.59 4.85
N ALA A 214 21.44 -8.09 3.73
CA ALA A 214 22.18 -7.32 2.73
C ALA A 214 22.08 -5.80 2.92
N GLY A 215 21.24 -5.30 3.84
CA GLY A 215 21.01 -3.87 4.03
C GLY A 215 20.21 -3.21 2.88
N ASP A 216 19.35 -3.98 2.22
CA ASP A 216 18.58 -3.52 1.06
C ASP A 216 17.59 -2.42 1.44
N PHE A 217 17.03 -2.46 2.66
CA PHE A 217 16.15 -1.39 3.15
C PHE A 217 16.85 -0.04 3.25
N ASP A 218 18.10 -0.01 3.70
CA ASP A 218 18.85 1.25 3.74
C ASP A 218 19.18 1.77 2.34
N PHE A 219 19.49 0.89 1.39
CA PHE A 219 19.65 1.28 -0.01
C PHE A 219 18.36 1.91 -0.57
N ILE A 220 17.21 1.24 -0.39
CA ILE A 220 15.91 1.75 -0.86
C ILE A 220 15.60 3.09 -0.16
N ARG A 221 15.83 3.18 1.15
CA ARG A 221 15.64 4.41 1.93
C ARG A 221 16.38 5.60 1.33
N HIS A 222 17.65 5.43 0.99
CA HIS A 222 18.44 6.51 0.39
C HIS A 222 17.86 6.96 -0.94
N ARG A 223 17.44 6.01 -1.78
CA ARG A 223 16.83 6.31 -3.08
C ARG A 223 15.51 7.05 -2.94
N VAL A 224 14.62 6.59 -2.04
CA VAL A 224 13.32 7.22 -1.78
C VAL A 224 13.49 8.61 -1.16
N LEU A 225 14.39 8.79 -0.19
CA LEU A 225 14.68 10.11 0.39
C LEU A 225 15.21 11.09 -0.66
N SER A 226 16.07 10.63 -1.57
CA SER A 226 16.59 11.45 -2.66
C SER A 226 15.47 11.92 -3.59
N TYR A 227 14.57 11.01 -3.97
CA TYR A 227 13.40 11.33 -4.79
C TYR A 227 12.47 12.34 -4.09
N VAL A 228 12.12 12.11 -2.83
CA VAL A 228 11.22 13.02 -2.09
C VAL A 228 11.82 14.42 -2.00
N LYS A 229 13.11 14.53 -1.68
CA LYS A 229 13.78 15.83 -1.54
C LYS A 229 14.06 16.53 -2.87
N GLY A 230 14.43 15.75 -3.89
CA GLY A 230 14.90 16.30 -5.17
C GLY A 230 13.80 16.48 -6.22
N GLU A 231 12.82 15.61 -6.25
CA GLU A 231 11.80 15.61 -7.31
C GLU A 231 10.41 15.96 -6.77
N LEU A 232 9.91 15.23 -5.77
CA LEU A 232 8.56 15.48 -5.24
C LEU A 232 8.43 16.87 -4.63
N MET A 233 9.41 17.32 -3.84
CA MET A 233 9.37 18.62 -3.18
C MET A 233 9.82 19.79 -4.08
N ALA A 234 10.47 19.52 -5.20
CA ALA A 234 10.83 20.54 -6.19
C ALA A 234 9.70 20.81 -7.20
N ALA A 235 8.74 19.87 -7.34
CA ALA A 235 7.54 20.05 -8.14
C ALA A 235 6.54 20.98 -7.44
N GLU A 236 5.54 21.46 -8.18
CA GLU A 236 4.40 22.18 -7.60
C GLU A 236 3.52 21.19 -6.82
N MET A 237 3.85 21.01 -5.53
CA MET A 237 3.11 20.10 -4.65
C MET A 237 1.72 20.62 -4.34
N ASN A 238 0.72 19.76 -4.42
CA ASN A 238 -0.55 19.99 -3.76
C ASN A 238 -0.48 19.56 -2.28
N VAL A 239 -1.56 19.81 -1.52
CA VAL A 239 -1.58 19.50 -0.08
C VAL A 239 -1.52 18.00 0.20
N PHE A 240 -1.98 17.15 -0.71
CA PHE A 240 -1.92 15.71 -0.57
C PHE A 240 -0.48 15.21 -0.77
N ASP A 241 0.21 15.71 -1.79
CA ASP A 241 1.64 15.41 -2.02
C ASP A 241 2.50 15.87 -0.85
N ALA A 242 2.21 17.06 -0.31
CA ALA A 242 2.88 17.59 0.88
C ALA A 242 2.68 16.68 2.11
N ALA A 243 1.48 16.15 2.31
CA ALA A 243 1.21 15.19 3.38
C ALA A 243 1.99 13.89 3.20
N LEU A 244 2.05 13.35 1.99
CA LEU A 244 2.82 12.15 1.66
C LEU A 244 4.33 12.37 1.85
N ALA A 245 4.84 13.54 1.44
CA ALA A 245 6.23 13.93 1.68
C ALA A 245 6.56 13.97 3.17
N LEU A 246 5.68 14.57 4.02
CA LEU A 246 5.89 14.58 5.47
C LEU A 246 5.92 13.16 6.07
N ILE A 247 5.03 12.28 5.63
CA ILE A 247 5.00 10.88 6.09
C ILE A 247 6.32 10.20 5.74
N ALA A 248 6.75 10.30 4.47
CA ALA A 248 7.99 9.72 4.01
C ALA A 248 9.21 10.28 4.76
N LEU A 249 9.37 11.61 4.78
CA LEU A 249 10.52 12.26 5.43
C LEU A 249 10.62 11.91 6.92
N GLY A 250 9.50 11.93 7.63
CA GLY A 250 9.49 11.67 9.07
C GLY A 250 9.78 10.21 9.43
N HIS A 251 9.28 9.25 8.65
CA HIS A 251 9.57 7.83 8.87
C HIS A 251 10.97 7.42 8.41
N LEU A 252 11.49 8.06 7.36
CA LEU A 252 12.81 7.77 6.82
C LEU A 252 13.94 8.53 7.53
N GLY A 253 13.64 9.28 8.58
CA GLY A 253 14.64 9.96 9.40
C GLY A 253 15.33 11.12 8.67
N ALA A 254 14.58 11.91 7.91
CA ALA A 254 15.10 13.12 7.30
C ALA A 254 15.38 14.19 8.35
N ASP A 255 16.32 15.11 8.04
CA ASP A 255 16.54 16.31 8.84
C ASP A 255 15.21 17.10 8.97
N PRO A 256 14.81 17.55 10.18
CA PRO A 256 13.60 18.33 10.39
C PRO A 256 13.46 19.57 9.49
N ARG A 257 14.55 20.18 9.08
CA ARG A 257 14.57 21.32 8.15
C ARG A 257 13.95 20.96 6.80
N ALA A 258 14.02 19.70 6.39
CA ALA A 258 13.44 19.24 5.14
C ALA A 258 11.90 19.26 5.13
N PHE A 259 11.24 19.41 6.29
CA PHE A 259 9.78 19.43 6.36
C PHE A 259 9.16 20.78 5.97
N ALA A 260 9.93 21.86 6.04
CA ALA A 260 9.42 23.22 5.89
C ALA A 260 8.63 23.46 4.57
N PRO A 261 9.09 23.04 3.39
CA PRO A 261 8.33 23.26 2.15
C PRO A 261 6.94 22.60 2.20
N ALA A 262 6.86 21.33 2.63
CA ALA A 262 5.60 20.60 2.72
C ALA A 262 4.65 21.21 3.78
N LEU A 263 5.18 21.62 4.92
CA LEU A 263 4.40 22.31 5.95
C LEU A 263 3.82 23.63 5.43
N ASN A 264 4.58 24.40 4.67
CA ASN A 264 4.12 25.65 4.08
C ASN A 264 2.95 25.43 3.10
N VAL A 265 3.02 24.40 2.27
CA VAL A 265 1.92 24.02 1.37
C VAL A 265 0.65 23.66 2.17
N ILE A 266 0.78 22.87 3.22
CA ILE A 266 -0.37 22.49 4.06
C ILE A 266 -1.01 23.71 4.72
N VAL A 267 -0.20 24.62 5.26
CA VAL A 267 -0.70 25.86 5.90
C VAL A 267 -1.40 26.77 4.87
N ALA A 268 -0.82 26.92 3.69
CA ALA A 268 -1.39 27.74 2.62
C ALA A 268 -2.73 27.20 2.10
N SER A 269 -2.92 25.87 2.13
CA SER A 269 -4.14 25.20 1.64
C SER A 269 -5.27 25.10 2.69
N LEU A 270 -5.07 25.61 3.90
CA LEU A 270 -6.10 25.58 4.93
C LEU A 270 -7.33 26.39 4.49
N GLY A 271 -8.51 25.75 4.54
CA GLY A 271 -9.79 26.38 4.18
C GLY A 271 -10.23 26.13 2.74
N GLU A 272 -9.40 25.55 1.87
CA GLU A 272 -9.76 25.30 0.46
C GLU A 272 -10.93 24.31 0.30
N GLY A 273 -11.19 23.45 1.29
CA GLY A 273 -12.29 22.46 1.27
C GLY A 273 -13.68 23.06 1.54
N GLY A 274 -13.75 24.31 1.97
CA GLY A 274 -15.01 25.01 2.27
C GLY A 274 -15.84 24.26 3.34
N ARG A 275 -17.14 24.04 3.06
CA ARG A 275 -18.06 23.35 3.98
C ARG A 275 -17.80 21.84 4.14
N ARG A 276 -16.98 21.24 3.27
CA ARG A 276 -16.73 19.78 3.26
C ARG A 276 -15.48 19.37 4.04
N GLY A 277 -14.71 20.33 4.55
CA GLY A 277 -13.51 20.08 5.34
C GLY A 277 -12.43 21.13 5.14
N PRO A 278 -11.31 21.04 5.85
CA PRO A 278 -10.23 22.01 5.76
C PRO A 278 -9.49 21.97 4.41
N PHE A 279 -9.55 20.84 3.69
CA PHE A 279 -8.85 20.64 2.42
C PHE A 279 -9.80 20.12 1.35
N ARG A 280 -9.52 20.44 0.07
CA ARG A 280 -10.26 19.85 -1.06
C ARG A 280 -9.85 18.39 -1.31
N ALA A 281 -10.64 17.68 -2.10
CA ALA A 281 -10.33 16.33 -2.55
C ALA A 281 -9.17 16.33 -3.55
N TYR A 282 -8.29 15.37 -3.41
CA TYR A 282 -7.24 15.05 -4.38
C TYR A 282 -7.34 13.59 -4.78
N GLU A 283 -6.93 13.30 -6.01
CA GLU A 283 -6.83 11.94 -6.52
C GLU A 283 -5.67 11.22 -5.82
N TRP A 284 -5.94 10.05 -5.27
CA TRP A 284 -4.91 9.19 -4.68
C TRP A 284 -4.77 7.83 -5.38
N ASN A 285 -5.74 7.49 -6.24
CA ASN A 285 -5.75 6.25 -7.00
C ASN A 285 -6.12 6.55 -8.45
N LYS A 286 -5.41 5.89 -9.40
CA LYS A 286 -5.66 5.93 -10.83
C LYS A 286 -6.23 4.61 -11.28
N MET A 287 -7.54 4.50 -11.37
CA MET A 287 -8.08 3.41 -12.19
C MET A 287 -7.86 3.76 -13.67
N LYS A 288 -7.03 2.99 -14.34
CA LYS A 288 -6.79 3.11 -15.80
C LYS A 288 -7.98 2.54 -16.57
N THR A 289 -9.08 3.25 -16.53
CA THR A 289 -10.28 2.94 -17.31
C THR A 289 -10.49 4.03 -18.35
N PRO A 290 -11.26 3.76 -19.43
CA PRO A 290 -11.64 4.81 -20.37
C PRO A 290 -12.34 5.99 -19.68
N THR A 291 -13.05 5.73 -18.60
CA THR A 291 -13.64 6.75 -17.72
C THR A 291 -12.66 7.04 -16.58
N ARG A 292 -12.18 8.28 -16.52
CA ARG A 292 -11.29 8.70 -15.44
C ARG A 292 -12.05 8.71 -14.11
N ILE A 293 -11.86 7.69 -13.30
CA ILE A 293 -12.42 7.62 -11.96
C ILE A 293 -11.43 8.28 -11.00
N LEU A 294 -11.84 9.38 -10.41
CA LEU A 294 -11.12 10.04 -9.34
C LEU A 294 -11.53 9.39 -8.02
N VAL A 295 -10.61 8.67 -7.41
CA VAL A 295 -10.80 8.13 -6.07
C VAL A 295 -10.13 9.07 -5.08
N GLY A 296 -10.94 9.80 -4.34
CA GLY A 296 -10.47 10.75 -3.35
C GLY A 296 -11.63 11.49 -2.69
N GLY A 297 -11.36 12.11 -1.56
CA GLY A 297 -12.33 12.92 -0.83
C GLY A 297 -11.61 13.90 0.11
N PRO A 298 -12.28 14.98 0.52
CA PRO A 298 -11.74 15.91 1.52
C PRO A 298 -11.35 15.21 2.82
N GLU A 299 -12.10 14.16 3.20
CA GLU A 299 -11.87 13.34 4.38
C GLU A 299 -10.58 12.53 4.25
N VAL A 300 -10.34 11.94 3.08
CA VAL A 300 -9.11 11.19 2.79
C VAL A 300 -7.91 12.12 2.82
N THR A 301 -8.00 13.26 2.13
CA THR A 301 -6.93 14.28 2.14
C THR A 301 -6.63 14.73 3.57
N SER A 302 -7.67 15.05 4.35
CA SER A 302 -7.52 15.49 5.74
C SER A 302 -6.88 14.41 6.62
N ALA A 303 -7.23 13.15 6.42
CA ALA A 303 -6.64 12.02 7.17
C ALA A 303 -5.14 11.90 6.88
N PHE A 304 -4.71 11.98 5.61
CA PHE A 304 -3.30 11.95 5.25
C PHE A 304 -2.54 13.18 5.77
N VAL A 305 -3.14 14.37 5.73
CA VAL A 305 -2.54 15.59 6.31
C VAL A 305 -2.34 15.41 7.82
N LEU A 306 -3.35 14.95 8.55
CA LEU A 306 -3.24 14.70 10.00
C LEU A 306 -2.14 13.66 10.30
N MET A 307 -2.06 12.60 9.51
CA MET A 307 -1.01 11.58 9.63
C MET A 307 0.36 12.18 9.38
N GLY A 308 0.53 12.95 8.31
CA GLY A 308 1.79 13.63 7.96
C GLY A 308 2.26 14.59 9.06
N LEU A 309 1.35 15.44 9.56
CA LEU A 309 1.65 16.35 10.67
C LEU A 309 2.03 15.61 11.95
N ALA A 310 1.34 14.51 12.28
CA ALA A 310 1.66 13.71 13.46
C ALA A 310 3.03 13.02 13.35
N VAL A 311 3.40 12.54 12.16
CA VAL A 311 4.71 11.96 11.89
C VAL A 311 5.81 13.02 11.97
N ALA A 312 5.62 14.16 11.32
CA ALA A 312 6.57 15.27 11.34
C ALA A 312 6.80 15.80 12.77
N LYS A 313 5.72 16.00 13.56
CA LYS A 313 5.82 16.40 14.97
C LYS A 313 6.66 15.43 15.78
N ARG A 314 6.46 14.12 15.63
CA ARG A 314 7.26 13.11 16.33
C ARG A 314 8.72 13.11 15.89
N ALA A 315 8.99 13.31 14.61
CA ALA A 315 10.35 13.37 14.09
C ALA A 315 11.10 14.61 14.61
N MET A 316 10.46 15.78 14.60
CA MET A 316 11.03 17.03 15.15
C MET A 316 11.29 16.97 16.66
N ALA A 317 10.52 16.18 17.43
CA ALA A 317 10.71 16.03 18.86
C ALA A 317 11.90 15.10 19.22
N ARG A 318 12.46 14.38 18.25
CA ARG A 318 13.59 13.44 18.45
C ARG A 318 14.95 14.02 18.03
N GLY A 319 14.95 15.08 17.22
CA GLY A 319 16.14 15.81 16.76
C GLY A 319 16.38 17.03 17.59
#